data_c8ab2e022eab11c1354cc4e409915ac3
#
_entry.id   c8ab2e022eab11c1354cc4e409915ac3
#
_cell.length_a   1.000
_cell.length_b   1.000
_cell.length_c   1.000
_cell.angle_alpha   90.00
_cell.angle_beta   90.00
_cell.angle_gamma   90.00
#
_symmetry.space_group_name_H-M   'P 1'
#
loop_
_entity.id
_entity.type
_entity.pdbx_description
1 polymer ?
#
loop_
_entity_poly.entity_id
_entity_poly.type
_entity_poly.pdbx_seq_one_letter_code
_entity_poly.pdbx_strand_id
1 'polypeptide(L)'
;MATIAAASGATGLVMCPLNENKFVDDSPEKAAGLRTALKAIRSILGAHGLKGFVEPLGFPVSSLRLKQEALAAIDDIGGADVYTVVHDTFHHRGAGESRLYPSRTGLVHISGLEDPAISFMDMLDSHRVLVGSKDRLGNVEQLRQLYAGGYDGIVSFEPFAKEVHDLADPIGAVRASIGFVREALERA
;
A
#
# COMPACT_ATOMS: atom_id res chain seq x y z
N MET A 1 18.23 9.36 -0.09
CA MET A 1 17.56 8.03 0.08
C MET A 1 17.95 7.06 -1.02
N ALA A 2 17.82 7.37 -2.32
CA ALA A 2 18.11 6.43 -3.41
C ALA A 2 19.51 5.81 -3.35
N THR A 3 20.54 6.61 -3.07
CA THR A 3 21.94 6.12 -2.90
C THR A 3 22.05 5.08 -1.77
N ILE A 4 21.39 5.33 -0.63
CA ILE A 4 21.41 4.41 0.52
C ILE A 4 20.68 3.12 0.17
N ALA A 5 19.50 3.22 -0.44
CA ALA A 5 18.70 2.06 -0.85
C ALA A 5 19.48 1.16 -1.82
N ALA A 6 20.08 1.74 -2.86
CA ALA A 6 20.91 0.99 -3.80
C ALA A 6 22.12 0.32 -3.13
N ALA A 7 22.81 1.03 -2.25
CA ALA A 7 23.95 0.48 -1.49
C ALA A 7 23.54 -0.64 -0.52
N SER A 8 22.28 -0.65 -0.06
CA SER A 8 21.72 -1.70 0.81
C SER A 8 21.14 -2.89 0.04
N GLY A 9 21.23 -2.89 -1.29
CA GLY A 9 20.68 -3.95 -2.13
C GLY A 9 19.16 -3.91 -2.29
N ALA A 10 18.51 -2.78 -1.97
CA ALA A 10 17.07 -2.61 -2.22
C ALA A 10 16.79 -2.58 -3.73
N THR A 11 15.66 -3.17 -4.14
CA THR A 11 15.20 -3.17 -5.54
C THR A 11 14.35 -1.95 -5.88
N GLY A 12 13.85 -1.24 -4.88
CA GLY A 12 13.02 -0.06 -5.08
C GLY A 12 12.71 0.69 -3.78
N LEU A 13 11.92 1.75 -3.91
CA LEU A 13 11.48 2.61 -2.81
C LEU A 13 9.96 2.74 -2.82
N VAL A 14 9.34 2.59 -1.66
CA VAL A 14 7.94 2.96 -1.44
C VAL A 14 7.84 4.48 -1.33
N MET A 15 6.83 5.05 -1.96
CA MET A 15 6.60 6.48 -2.02
C MET A 15 5.14 6.79 -1.69
N CYS A 16 4.95 7.41 -0.54
CA CYS A 16 3.65 7.83 -0.06
C CYS A 16 3.34 9.28 -0.46
N PRO A 17 2.07 9.63 -0.69
CA PRO A 17 1.64 10.99 -0.94
C PRO A 17 1.65 11.83 0.33
N LEU A 18 1.51 13.12 0.16
CA LEU A 18 1.36 14.08 1.25
C LEU A 18 -0.09 14.06 1.77
N ASN A 19 -0.26 14.05 3.09
CA ASN A 19 -1.53 14.15 3.78
C ASN A 19 -1.69 15.54 4.41
N GLU A 20 -2.57 16.36 3.86
CA GLU A 20 -2.91 17.69 4.39
C GLU A 20 -4.38 18.02 4.14
N ASN A 21 -5.02 18.78 5.02
CA ASN A 21 -6.43 19.16 4.90
C ASN A 21 -6.79 19.88 3.58
N LYS A 22 -5.83 20.54 2.93
CA LYS A 22 -6.03 21.17 1.62
C LYS A 22 -6.32 20.17 0.49
N PHE A 23 -6.13 18.87 0.71
CA PHE A 23 -6.36 17.82 -0.29
C PHE A 23 -7.72 17.11 -0.14
N VAL A 24 -8.61 17.59 0.72
CA VAL A 24 -9.96 17.01 0.86
C VAL A 24 -10.75 17.11 -0.44
N ASP A 25 -10.59 18.24 -1.16
CA ASP A 25 -11.27 18.44 -2.43
C ASP A 25 -10.44 17.90 -3.60
N ASP A 26 -11.10 17.34 -4.60
CA ASP A 26 -10.44 16.93 -5.84
C ASP A 26 -10.08 18.18 -6.67
N SER A 27 -8.81 18.28 -7.08
CA SER A 27 -8.34 19.40 -7.87
C SER A 27 -7.39 18.98 -8.98
N PRO A 28 -7.40 19.67 -10.15
CA PRO A 28 -6.46 19.42 -11.24
C PRO A 28 -4.98 19.56 -10.82
N GLU A 29 -4.70 20.39 -9.82
CA GLU A 29 -3.36 20.62 -9.28
C GLU A 29 -2.77 19.36 -8.66
N LYS A 30 -3.57 18.51 -8.01
CA LYS A 30 -3.11 17.20 -7.46
C LYS A 30 -2.54 16.32 -8.56
N ALA A 31 -3.28 16.13 -9.64
CA ALA A 31 -2.85 15.30 -10.75
C ALA A 31 -1.63 15.89 -11.48
N ALA A 32 -1.56 17.20 -11.63
CA ALA A 32 -0.41 17.89 -12.23
C ALA A 32 0.84 17.77 -11.33
N GLY A 33 0.67 17.96 -10.02
CA GLY A 33 1.73 17.80 -9.02
C GLY A 33 2.28 16.39 -8.99
N LEU A 34 1.40 15.38 -9.01
CA LEU A 34 1.79 13.98 -9.06
C LEU A 34 2.65 13.67 -10.29
N ARG A 35 2.21 14.06 -11.50
CA ARG A 35 2.99 13.88 -12.73
C ARG A 35 4.36 14.57 -12.67
N THR A 36 4.41 15.78 -12.12
CA THR A 36 5.67 16.53 -11.95
C THR A 36 6.62 15.80 -11.01
N ALA A 37 6.13 15.34 -9.87
CA ALA A 37 6.93 14.58 -8.90
C ALA A 37 7.44 13.27 -9.49
N LEU A 38 6.58 12.49 -10.14
CA LEU A 38 6.97 11.22 -10.76
C LEU A 38 8.04 11.43 -11.86
N LYS A 39 7.91 12.46 -12.71
CA LYS A 39 8.96 12.79 -13.70
C LYS A 39 10.31 13.08 -13.05
N ALA A 40 10.32 13.88 -11.99
CA ALA A 40 11.56 14.25 -11.29
C ALA A 40 12.20 13.04 -10.60
N ILE A 41 11.39 12.22 -9.91
CA ILE A 41 11.85 11.04 -9.18
C ILE A 41 12.33 9.94 -10.13
N ARG A 42 11.72 9.79 -11.32
CA ARG A 42 12.11 8.81 -12.33
C ARG A 42 13.60 8.88 -12.68
N SER A 43 14.11 10.08 -12.89
CA SER A 43 15.53 10.30 -13.20
C SER A 43 16.43 9.85 -12.06
N ILE A 44 16.01 10.10 -10.81
CA ILE A 44 16.77 9.70 -9.61
C ILE A 44 16.77 8.18 -9.46
N LEU A 45 15.62 7.54 -9.60
CA LEU A 45 15.51 6.07 -9.49
C LEU A 45 16.29 5.37 -10.59
N GLY A 46 16.17 5.86 -11.83
CA GLY A 46 16.90 5.30 -12.98
C GLY A 46 18.41 5.37 -12.83
N ALA A 47 18.94 6.47 -12.29
CA ALA A 47 20.37 6.64 -12.01
C ALA A 47 20.92 5.62 -10.97
N HIS A 48 20.07 4.99 -10.18
CA HIS A 48 20.41 4.03 -9.14
C HIS A 48 19.91 2.62 -9.42
N GLY A 49 19.26 2.37 -10.56
CA GLY A 49 18.68 1.07 -10.92
C GLY A 49 17.49 0.65 -10.04
N LEU A 50 16.81 1.60 -9.41
CA LEU A 50 15.71 1.35 -8.50
C LEU A 50 14.35 1.46 -9.18
N LYS A 51 13.37 0.72 -8.66
CA LYS A 51 11.93 0.88 -8.97
C LYS A 51 11.27 1.83 -7.99
N GLY A 52 10.16 2.43 -8.38
CA GLY A 52 9.28 3.21 -7.52
C GLY A 52 7.98 2.47 -7.27
N PHE A 53 7.66 2.22 -6.01
CA PHE A 53 6.40 1.64 -5.57
C PHE A 53 5.50 2.76 -5.05
N VAL A 54 4.57 3.24 -5.88
CA VAL A 54 3.67 4.35 -5.51
C VAL A 54 2.55 3.81 -4.65
N GLU A 55 2.43 4.31 -3.43
CA GLU A 55 1.42 3.88 -2.47
C GLU A 55 0.35 4.94 -2.27
N PRO A 56 -0.82 4.81 -2.91
CA PRO A 56 -1.96 5.67 -2.61
C PRO A 56 -2.46 5.44 -1.18
N LEU A 57 -2.70 6.51 -0.44
CA LEU A 57 -3.21 6.44 0.93
C LEU A 57 -4.71 6.73 0.96
N GLY A 58 -5.51 5.83 1.55
CA GLY A 58 -6.97 5.90 1.57
C GLY A 58 -7.58 7.06 2.36
N PHE A 59 -6.76 7.85 3.07
CA PHE A 59 -7.24 8.95 3.91
C PHE A 59 -7.88 10.08 3.09
N PRO A 60 -8.98 10.69 3.57
CA PRO A 60 -9.61 11.82 2.89
C PRO A 60 -8.67 13.00 2.62
N VAL A 61 -7.67 13.18 3.49
CA VAL A 61 -6.68 14.27 3.41
C VAL A 61 -5.47 13.94 2.54
N SER A 62 -5.43 12.78 1.89
CA SER A 62 -4.31 12.38 1.03
C SER A 62 -4.34 13.08 -0.32
N SER A 63 -3.19 13.51 -0.79
CA SER A 63 -3.02 14.09 -2.14
C SER A 63 -3.16 13.06 -3.26
N LEU A 64 -3.09 11.75 -2.94
CA LEU A 64 -3.30 10.63 -3.85
C LEU A 64 -4.00 9.50 -3.09
N ARG A 65 -5.25 9.20 -3.45
CA ARG A 65 -6.07 8.22 -2.75
C ARG A 65 -6.28 6.92 -3.51
N LEU A 66 -6.33 6.97 -4.83
CA LEU A 66 -6.72 5.86 -5.66
C LEU A 66 -5.54 5.34 -6.48
N LYS A 67 -5.41 4.02 -6.59
CA LYS A 67 -4.45 3.39 -7.51
C LYS A 67 -4.72 3.76 -8.96
N GLN A 68 -6.00 3.96 -9.32
CA GLN A 68 -6.38 4.43 -10.64
C GLN A 68 -5.72 5.77 -11.00
N GLU A 69 -5.69 6.72 -10.07
CA GLU A 69 -5.06 8.03 -10.26
C GLU A 69 -3.54 7.90 -10.40
N ALA A 70 -2.92 7.06 -9.54
CA ALA A 70 -1.49 6.77 -9.62
C ALA A 70 -1.12 6.17 -10.99
N LEU A 71 -1.87 5.17 -11.43
CA LEU A 71 -1.62 4.49 -12.70
C LEU A 71 -1.82 5.41 -13.90
N ALA A 72 -2.86 6.24 -13.91
CA ALA A 72 -3.06 7.24 -14.95
C ALA A 72 -1.88 8.21 -15.04
N ALA A 73 -1.39 8.71 -13.89
CA ALA A 73 -0.24 9.60 -13.88
C ALA A 73 1.07 8.91 -14.33
N ILE A 74 1.27 7.65 -13.96
CA ILE A 74 2.41 6.83 -14.40
C ILE A 74 2.36 6.62 -15.92
N ASP A 75 1.20 6.31 -16.48
CA ASP A 75 1.02 6.09 -17.90
C ASP A 75 1.19 7.39 -18.71
N ASP A 76 0.65 8.52 -18.21
CA ASP A 76 0.81 9.86 -18.81
C ASP A 76 2.28 10.28 -18.97
N ILE A 77 3.16 9.83 -18.08
CA ILE A 77 4.60 10.15 -18.16
C ILE A 77 5.43 9.05 -18.85
N GLY A 78 4.78 7.98 -19.35
CA GLY A 78 5.47 6.82 -19.90
C GLY A 78 6.36 6.11 -18.88
N GLY A 79 5.93 6.06 -17.60
CA GLY A 79 6.74 5.61 -16.47
C GLY A 79 6.55 4.14 -16.06
N ALA A 80 5.80 3.35 -16.82
CA ALA A 80 5.47 1.97 -16.47
C ALA A 80 6.68 1.02 -16.38
N ASP A 81 7.82 1.40 -16.95
CA ASP A 81 9.09 0.69 -16.85
C ASP A 81 9.79 0.88 -15.48
N VAL A 82 9.46 1.96 -14.75
CA VAL A 82 10.07 2.31 -13.46
C VAL A 82 9.09 2.15 -12.32
N TYR A 83 7.82 2.46 -12.54
CA TYR A 83 6.81 2.55 -11.49
C TYR A 83 5.80 1.43 -11.52
N THR A 84 5.46 0.94 -10.32
CA THR A 84 4.29 0.12 -10.01
C THR A 84 3.55 0.72 -8.83
N VAL A 85 2.36 0.22 -8.51
CA VAL A 85 1.64 0.65 -7.29
C VAL A 85 1.86 -0.33 -6.15
N VAL A 86 1.75 0.17 -4.93
CA VAL A 86 1.51 -0.65 -3.74
C VAL A 86 0.01 -0.92 -3.64
N HIS A 87 -0.35 -2.16 -3.38
CA HIS A 87 -1.67 -2.49 -2.91
C HIS A 87 -1.63 -2.67 -1.39
N ASP A 88 -1.95 -1.63 -0.63
CA ASP A 88 -2.16 -1.73 0.80
C ASP A 88 -3.65 -2.02 1.08
N THR A 89 -3.94 -3.11 1.79
CA THR A 89 -5.31 -3.58 2.04
C THR A 89 -6.11 -2.62 2.89
N PHE A 90 -5.46 -1.92 3.82
CA PHE A 90 -6.06 -0.90 4.66
C PHE A 90 -6.42 0.35 3.85
N HIS A 91 -5.46 0.88 3.09
CA HIS A 91 -5.69 2.06 2.26
C HIS A 91 -6.68 1.80 1.12
N HIS A 92 -6.63 0.60 0.53
CA HIS A 92 -7.62 0.19 -0.48
C HIS A 92 -9.04 0.23 0.08
N ARG A 93 -9.25 -0.31 1.28
CA ARG A 93 -10.56 -0.27 1.94
C ARG A 93 -10.98 1.15 2.30
N GLY A 94 -10.08 1.98 2.83
CA GLY A 94 -10.33 3.38 3.19
C GLY A 94 -10.62 4.28 1.99
N ALA A 95 -10.02 4.00 0.84
CA ALA A 95 -10.30 4.71 -0.40
C ALA A 95 -11.65 4.33 -1.01
N GLY A 96 -12.22 3.16 -0.66
CA GLY A 96 -13.43 2.63 -1.27
C GLY A 96 -13.23 2.22 -2.73
N GLU A 97 -11.99 2.00 -3.17
CA GLU A 97 -11.69 1.59 -4.53
C GLU A 97 -12.05 0.11 -4.73
N SER A 98 -12.74 -0.21 -5.82
CA SER A 98 -13.17 -1.59 -6.09
C SER A 98 -12.16 -2.41 -6.89
N ARG A 99 -11.26 -1.76 -7.62
CA ARG A 99 -10.33 -2.40 -8.55
C ARG A 99 -8.94 -2.58 -7.93
N LEU A 100 -8.32 -3.79 -8.10
CA LEU A 100 -7.06 -4.12 -7.44
C LEU A 100 -5.81 -3.88 -8.30
N TYR A 101 -5.86 -4.07 -9.60
CA TYR A 101 -4.74 -3.94 -10.56
C TYR A 101 -3.56 -4.90 -10.31
N PRO A 102 -3.77 -6.24 -10.27
CA PRO A 102 -2.71 -7.19 -9.91
C PRO A 102 -1.46 -7.09 -10.78
N SER A 103 -1.60 -6.97 -12.11
CA SER A 103 -0.49 -6.87 -13.06
C SER A 103 0.31 -5.56 -12.97
N ARG A 104 -0.17 -4.56 -12.24
CA ARG A 104 0.49 -3.27 -12.01
C ARG A 104 0.93 -3.07 -10.56
N THR A 105 0.68 -4.08 -9.71
CA THR A 105 1.07 -4.09 -8.30
C THR A 105 2.47 -4.66 -8.15
N GLY A 106 3.37 -3.92 -7.51
CA GLY A 106 4.75 -4.34 -7.27
C GLY A 106 5.03 -4.77 -5.83
N LEU A 107 4.17 -4.37 -4.91
CA LEU A 107 4.26 -4.70 -3.49
C LEU A 107 2.86 -4.70 -2.87
N VAL A 108 2.61 -5.62 -1.94
CA VAL A 108 1.39 -5.65 -1.16
C VAL A 108 1.72 -5.40 0.31
N HIS A 109 1.02 -4.46 0.94
CA HIS A 109 1.01 -4.25 2.39
C HIS A 109 -0.28 -4.80 2.98
N ILE A 110 -0.17 -5.48 4.12
CA ILE A 110 -1.31 -6.01 4.88
C ILE A 110 -1.25 -5.60 6.33
N SER A 111 -2.41 -5.24 6.87
CA SER A 111 -2.66 -5.07 8.30
C SER A 111 -4.11 -5.40 8.59
N GLY A 112 -4.44 -5.69 9.84
CA GLY A 112 -5.81 -5.96 10.27
C GLY A 112 -6.49 -4.69 10.80
N LEU A 113 -7.83 -4.68 10.76
CA LEU A 113 -8.70 -3.76 11.50
C LEU A 113 -9.72 -4.61 12.25
N GLU A 114 -9.67 -4.61 13.59
CA GLU A 114 -10.53 -5.48 14.39
C GLU A 114 -11.66 -4.72 15.12
N ASP A 115 -11.45 -3.45 15.49
CA ASP A 115 -12.43 -2.67 16.25
C ASP A 115 -13.71 -2.42 15.43
N PRO A 116 -14.88 -3.00 15.84
CA PRO A 116 -16.13 -2.83 15.11
C PRO A 116 -16.72 -1.41 15.18
N ALA A 117 -16.26 -0.59 16.13
CA ALA A 117 -16.72 0.79 16.29
C ALA A 117 -16.09 1.75 15.27
N ILE A 118 -14.96 1.39 14.70
CA ILE A 118 -14.24 2.24 13.73
C ILE A 118 -14.82 2.01 12.32
N SER A 119 -15.37 3.04 11.72
CA SER A 119 -15.76 2.99 10.30
C SER A 119 -14.53 3.01 9.39
N PHE A 120 -14.66 2.51 8.14
CA PHE A 120 -13.55 2.55 7.18
C PHE A 120 -13.15 3.98 6.77
N MET A 121 -14.03 4.96 6.96
CA MET A 121 -13.73 6.37 6.71
C MET A 121 -12.97 7.04 7.85
N ASP A 122 -13.10 6.51 9.09
CA ASP A 122 -12.51 7.07 10.30
C ASP A 122 -11.28 6.29 10.77
N MET A 123 -10.92 5.21 10.06
CA MET A 123 -9.75 4.42 10.44
C MET A 123 -8.45 5.20 10.21
N LEU A 124 -7.52 5.04 11.16
CA LEU A 124 -6.20 5.66 11.18
C LEU A 124 -5.12 4.59 11.30
N ASP A 125 -3.88 4.94 11.00
CA ASP A 125 -2.74 4.03 11.15
C ASP A 125 -2.64 3.41 12.55
N SER A 126 -3.01 4.15 13.59
CA SER A 126 -3.04 3.65 14.97
C SER A 126 -4.02 2.49 15.20
N HIS A 127 -4.92 2.20 14.28
CA HIS A 127 -5.87 1.08 14.36
C HIS A 127 -5.36 -0.17 13.59
N ARG A 128 -4.21 -0.08 12.96
CA ARG A 128 -3.64 -1.17 12.13
C ARG A 128 -2.95 -2.21 13.01
N VAL A 129 -3.60 -3.36 13.17
CA VAL A 129 -3.09 -4.52 13.94
C VAL A 129 -2.57 -5.62 13.00
N LEU A 130 -2.08 -6.74 13.55
CA LEU A 130 -1.78 -7.94 12.77
C LEU A 130 -3.07 -8.57 12.23
N VAL A 131 -3.00 -9.19 11.06
CA VAL A 131 -4.17 -9.84 10.43
C VAL A 131 -4.56 -11.10 11.19
N GLY A 132 -5.83 -11.19 11.58
CA GLY A 132 -6.38 -12.31 12.33
C GLY A 132 -7.83 -12.59 11.96
N SER A 133 -8.48 -13.50 12.72
CA SER A 133 -9.85 -13.94 12.44
C SER A 133 -10.92 -12.87 12.60
N LYS A 134 -10.60 -11.76 13.26
CA LYS A 134 -11.50 -10.62 13.44
C LYS A 134 -11.28 -9.50 12.42
N ASP A 135 -10.39 -9.74 11.44
CA ASP A 135 -10.08 -8.73 10.42
C ASP A 135 -11.33 -8.31 9.64
N ARG A 136 -11.54 -7.01 9.54
CA ARG A 136 -12.67 -6.38 8.86
C ARG A 136 -12.30 -5.81 7.48
N LEU A 137 -11.01 -5.71 7.18
CA LEU A 137 -10.54 -5.19 5.88
C LEU A 137 -10.73 -6.21 4.76
N GLY A 138 -10.87 -7.51 5.08
CA GLY A 138 -10.99 -8.58 4.11
C GLY A 138 -9.66 -8.91 3.45
N ASN A 139 -8.57 -8.90 4.23
CA ASN A 139 -7.22 -9.17 3.73
C ASN A 139 -7.13 -10.45 2.90
N VAL A 140 -7.71 -11.55 3.39
CA VAL A 140 -7.65 -12.85 2.71
C VAL A 140 -8.34 -12.78 1.33
N GLU A 141 -9.50 -12.12 1.25
CA GLU A 141 -10.24 -11.98 -0.01
C GLU A 141 -9.49 -11.08 -1.00
N GLN A 142 -8.91 -9.97 -0.53
CA GLN A 142 -8.08 -9.10 -1.38
C GLN A 142 -6.86 -9.84 -1.93
N LEU A 143 -6.19 -10.65 -1.10
CA LEU A 143 -5.05 -11.47 -1.52
C LEU A 143 -5.46 -12.54 -2.54
N ARG A 144 -6.59 -13.23 -2.35
CA ARG A 144 -7.11 -14.19 -3.33
C ARG A 144 -7.33 -13.56 -4.69
N GLN A 145 -7.96 -12.39 -4.72
CA GLN A 145 -8.21 -11.67 -5.97
C GLN A 145 -6.92 -11.21 -6.64
N LEU A 146 -5.92 -10.76 -5.86
CA LEU A 146 -4.60 -10.41 -6.38
C LEU A 146 -3.90 -11.61 -7.01
N TYR A 147 -3.87 -12.76 -6.31
CA TYR A 147 -3.24 -13.98 -6.83
C TYR A 147 -3.99 -14.54 -8.04
N ALA A 148 -5.32 -14.55 -8.02
CA ALA A 148 -6.13 -14.94 -9.17
C ALA A 148 -5.90 -14.03 -10.39
N GLY A 149 -5.55 -12.76 -10.15
CA GLY A 149 -5.17 -11.79 -11.18
C GLY A 149 -3.70 -11.86 -11.61
N GLY A 150 -2.92 -12.83 -11.11
CA GLY A 150 -1.53 -13.08 -11.49
C GLY A 150 -0.48 -12.34 -10.67
N TYR A 151 -0.82 -11.76 -9.51
CA TYR A 151 0.19 -11.22 -8.60
C TYR A 151 0.95 -12.38 -7.92
N ASP A 152 2.27 -12.33 -7.96
CA ASP A 152 3.18 -13.32 -7.35
C ASP A 152 4.31 -12.67 -6.52
N GLY A 153 4.16 -11.38 -6.23
CA GLY A 153 5.17 -10.59 -5.53
C GLY A 153 5.14 -10.72 -4.00
N ILE A 154 5.83 -9.82 -3.36
CA ILE A 154 6.01 -9.79 -1.91
C ILE A 154 4.74 -9.26 -1.23
N VAL A 155 4.33 -9.93 -0.14
CA VAL A 155 3.33 -9.45 0.82
C VAL A 155 4.04 -9.13 2.13
N SER A 156 3.95 -7.89 2.58
CA SER A 156 4.60 -7.37 3.78
C SER A 156 3.56 -6.95 4.82
N PHE A 157 3.80 -7.28 6.08
CA PHE A 157 2.99 -6.75 7.18
C PHE A 157 3.36 -5.30 7.48
N GLU A 158 2.33 -4.47 7.69
CA GLU A 158 2.51 -3.06 8.04
C GLU A 158 1.52 -2.63 9.14
N PRO A 159 1.61 -3.22 10.35
CA PRO A 159 0.80 -2.80 11.48
C PRO A 159 1.45 -1.61 12.19
N PHE A 160 0.63 -0.60 12.56
CA PHE A 160 1.09 0.61 13.25
C PHE A 160 0.47 0.80 14.64
N ALA A 161 -0.47 -0.05 15.05
CA ALA A 161 -1.08 0.05 16.36
C ALA A 161 -0.05 -0.11 17.48
N LYS A 162 -0.16 0.75 18.50
CA LYS A 162 0.78 0.74 19.63
C LYS A 162 0.84 -0.63 20.33
N GLU A 163 -0.30 -1.28 20.47
CA GLU A 163 -0.38 -2.62 21.07
C GLU A 163 0.43 -3.68 20.32
N VAL A 164 0.61 -3.53 19.00
CA VAL A 164 1.47 -4.44 18.22
C VAL A 164 2.94 -4.13 18.46
N HIS A 165 3.30 -2.87 18.58
CA HIS A 165 4.68 -2.45 18.87
C HIS A 165 5.12 -2.81 20.30
N ASP A 166 4.16 -2.88 21.24
CA ASP A 166 4.43 -3.21 22.65
C ASP A 166 4.36 -4.73 22.94
N LEU A 167 4.19 -5.59 21.95
CA LEU A 167 4.11 -7.04 22.16
C LEU A 167 5.37 -7.59 22.82
N ALA A 168 5.19 -8.41 23.83
CA ALA A 168 6.31 -9.11 24.50
C ALA A 168 6.97 -10.14 23.58
N ASP A 169 6.21 -10.78 22.67
CA ASP A 169 6.70 -11.70 21.63
C ASP A 169 6.19 -11.28 20.26
N PRO A 170 6.78 -10.26 19.62
CA PRO A 170 6.37 -9.81 18.30
C PRO A 170 6.63 -10.86 17.21
N ILE A 171 7.68 -11.68 17.36
CA ILE A 171 8.01 -12.73 16.38
C ILE A 171 6.95 -13.83 16.39
N GLY A 172 6.54 -14.30 17.58
CA GLY A 172 5.47 -15.28 17.71
C GLY A 172 4.14 -14.76 17.19
N ALA A 173 3.80 -13.50 17.47
CA ALA A 173 2.57 -12.88 16.99
C ALA A 173 2.54 -12.74 15.44
N VAL A 174 3.64 -12.30 14.82
CA VAL A 174 3.75 -12.22 13.35
C VAL A 174 3.66 -13.63 12.73
N ARG A 175 4.33 -14.64 13.31
CA ARG A 175 4.22 -16.03 12.84
C ARG A 175 2.79 -16.56 12.90
N ALA A 176 2.07 -16.28 13.99
CA ALA A 176 0.67 -16.67 14.12
C ALA A 176 -0.21 -16.00 13.04
N SER A 177 0.00 -14.72 12.80
CA SER A 177 -0.71 -13.99 11.75
C SER A 177 -0.40 -14.54 10.35
N ILE A 178 0.87 -14.86 10.05
CA ILE A 178 1.27 -15.52 8.79
C ILE A 178 0.57 -16.88 8.65
N GLY A 179 0.54 -17.68 9.73
CA GLY A 179 -0.15 -18.99 9.76
C GLY A 179 -1.62 -18.83 9.45
N PHE A 180 -2.31 -17.89 10.11
CA PHE A 180 -3.71 -17.59 9.85
C PHE A 180 -3.99 -17.24 8.40
N VAL A 181 -3.21 -16.31 7.82
CA VAL A 181 -3.40 -15.86 6.42
C VAL A 181 -3.20 -17.03 5.44
N ARG A 182 -2.13 -17.84 5.62
CA ARG A 182 -1.84 -18.99 4.77
C ARG A 182 -2.95 -20.03 4.82
N GLU A 183 -3.35 -20.47 6.02
CA GLU A 183 -4.42 -21.44 6.19
C GLU A 183 -5.74 -20.94 5.62
N ALA A 184 -6.05 -19.65 5.78
CA ALA A 184 -7.26 -19.07 5.22
C ALA A 184 -7.23 -19.03 3.69
N LEU A 185 -6.09 -18.77 3.06
CA LEU A 185 -5.92 -18.82 1.61
C LEU A 185 -6.08 -20.24 1.04
N GLU A 186 -5.65 -21.29 1.77
CA GLU A 186 -5.74 -22.69 1.35
C GLU A 186 -7.15 -23.28 1.46
N ARG A 187 -8.02 -22.71 2.29
CA ARG A 187 -9.41 -23.20 2.51
C ARG A 187 -10.41 -22.78 1.42
N ALA A 188 -10.00 -22.25 0.30
CA ALA A 188 -10.85 -21.75 -0.78
C ALA A 188 -11.38 -22.85 -1.69
#